data_f1c4cfcf5cf8b10dc124857b58243560
#
_entry.id   f1c4cfcf5cf8b10dc124857b58243560
#
_cell.length_a   1.000
_cell.length_b   1.000
_cell.length_c   1.000
_cell.angle_alpha   90.00
_cell.angle_beta   90.00
_cell.angle_gamma   90.00
#
_symmetry.space_group_name_H-M   'P 1'
#
loop_
_entity.id
_entity.type
_entity.pdbx_description
1 polymer ?
#
loop_
_entity_poly.entity_id
_entity_poly.type
_entity_poly.pdbx_seq_one_letter_code
_entity_poly.pdbx_strand_id
1 'polypeptide(L)'
;MNYKQLLFPLILGLSLVVNSGCPAIFVGAAAGGAAGAGTVAYIGGELKSIEEVSLNRAWKATERAMRDLDFRITDKTKDALDAQLKASGADGKKIQVALKRISKSRTEIRVRVGTFGDESLSLQILDKIKKRF
;
A
#
# COMPACT_ATOMS: atom_id res chain seq x y z
N MET A 1 -12.44 -43.31 38.42
CA MET A 1 -11.67 -42.17 37.91
C MET A 1 -12.60 -41.30 37.11
N ASN A 2 -12.99 -40.15 37.64
CA ASN A 2 -14.04 -39.35 37.05
C ASN A 2 -13.47 -38.48 35.94
N TYR A 3 -13.78 -38.81 34.70
CA TYR A 3 -13.39 -38.05 33.49
C TYR A 3 -13.80 -36.58 33.52
N LYS A 4 -14.77 -36.22 34.38
CA LYS A 4 -15.16 -34.82 34.60
C LYS A 4 -14.07 -33.95 35.24
N GLN A 5 -13.12 -34.53 35.97
CA GLN A 5 -12.05 -33.81 36.60
C GLN A 5 -10.84 -33.57 35.65
N LEU A 6 -10.75 -34.34 34.57
CA LEU A 6 -9.69 -34.22 33.57
C LEU A 6 -10.02 -33.21 32.46
N LEU A 7 -11.32 -32.91 32.27
CA LEU A 7 -11.74 -31.94 31.24
C LEU A 7 -11.60 -30.47 31.66
N PHE A 8 -11.55 -30.22 32.97
CA PHE A 8 -11.47 -28.86 33.49
C PHE A 8 -10.14 -28.18 33.21
N PRO A 9 -8.95 -28.81 33.32
CA PRO A 9 -7.69 -28.19 32.99
C PRO A 9 -7.45 -28.09 31.49
N LEU A 10 -8.13 -28.91 30.67
CA LEU A 10 -7.97 -28.86 29.21
C LEU A 10 -8.66 -27.64 28.56
N ILE A 11 -9.77 -27.20 29.16
CA ILE A 11 -10.51 -26.03 28.70
C ILE A 11 -9.81 -24.73 29.14
N LEU A 12 -9.12 -24.75 30.28
CA LEU A 12 -8.38 -23.59 30.80
C LEU A 12 -7.07 -23.36 30.07
N GLY A 13 -6.50 -24.41 29.47
CA GLY A 13 -5.26 -24.32 28.69
C GLY A 13 -5.42 -23.76 27.28
N LEU A 14 -6.64 -23.77 26.74
CA LEU A 14 -6.89 -23.33 25.37
C LEU A 14 -7.22 -21.84 25.26
N SER A 15 -7.46 -21.17 26.37
CA SER A 15 -7.83 -19.75 26.39
C SER A 15 -6.63 -18.77 26.46
N LEU A 16 -5.40 -19.26 26.54
CA LEU A 16 -4.20 -18.43 26.71
C LEU A 16 -3.42 -18.14 25.43
N VAL A 17 -3.90 -18.57 24.27
CA VAL A 17 -3.14 -18.42 23.01
C VAL A 17 -3.63 -17.24 22.15
N VAL A 18 -4.64 -16.50 22.59
CA VAL A 18 -5.25 -15.44 21.76
C VAL A 18 -4.80 -14.03 22.12
N ASN A 19 -3.83 -13.88 23.03
CA ASN A 19 -3.34 -12.56 23.44
C ASN A 19 -1.89 -12.25 23.03
N SER A 20 -1.37 -12.91 22.01
CA SER A 20 -0.20 -12.38 21.33
C SER A 20 -0.69 -11.27 20.41
N GLY A 21 -0.72 -10.07 20.98
CA GLY A 21 -0.99 -8.86 20.22
C GLY A 21 -0.04 -8.78 19.04
N CYS A 22 -0.51 -9.16 17.90
CA CYS A 22 0.09 -8.69 16.66
C CYS A 22 -0.02 -7.18 16.69
N PRO A 23 1.09 -6.44 16.59
CA PRO A 23 1.01 -5.00 16.33
C PRO A 23 0.14 -4.87 15.08
N ALA A 24 -0.88 -4.08 15.20
CA ALA A 24 -1.85 -3.85 14.16
C ALA A 24 -1.15 -3.55 12.84
N ILE A 25 -0.98 -4.56 12.04
CA ILE A 25 -0.91 -4.35 10.61
C ILE A 25 -2.31 -3.85 10.28
N PHE A 26 -2.47 -2.55 10.19
CA PHE A 26 -3.62 -1.99 9.53
C PHE A 26 -3.55 -2.42 8.08
N VAL A 27 -4.01 -3.64 7.86
CA VAL A 27 -4.56 -3.97 6.57
C VAL A 27 -5.81 -3.12 6.50
N GLY A 28 -5.67 -1.92 5.98
CA GLY A 28 -6.79 -1.19 5.49
C GLY A 28 -7.39 -2.10 4.44
N ALA A 29 -8.34 -2.94 4.86
CA ALA A 29 -9.21 -3.60 3.94
C ALA A 29 -9.95 -2.49 3.22
N ALA A 30 -9.41 -2.03 2.12
CA ALA A 30 -10.20 -1.40 1.11
C ALA A 30 -11.25 -2.44 0.76
N ALA A 31 -12.43 -2.27 1.32
CA ALA A 31 -13.60 -3.02 0.95
C ALA A 31 -13.75 -2.89 -0.56
N GLY A 32 -13.59 -3.93 -1.25
CA GLY A 32 -13.72 -3.88 -2.70
C GLY A 32 -12.81 -4.88 -3.37
N GLY A 33 -13.18 -6.11 -3.25
CA GLY A 33 -12.95 -7.06 -4.29
C GLY A 33 -11.52 -7.39 -4.62
N ALA A 34 -11.27 -8.62 -4.35
CA ALA A 34 -10.75 -9.50 -5.34
C ALA A 34 -9.28 -9.34 -5.72
N ALA A 35 -8.61 -10.42 -5.49
CA ALA A 35 -7.49 -10.88 -6.29
C ALA A 35 -6.32 -9.90 -6.40
N GLY A 36 -5.31 -10.12 -5.60
CA GLY A 36 -4.08 -9.36 -5.62
C GLY A 36 -4.10 -8.20 -4.63
N ALA A 37 -4.54 -8.47 -3.41
CA ALA A 37 -4.33 -7.55 -2.30
C ALA A 37 -2.83 -7.39 -2.08
N GLY A 38 -2.23 -6.39 -2.70
CA GLY A 38 -0.90 -5.95 -2.39
C GLY A 38 -0.85 -5.55 -0.92
N THR A 39 0.25 -5.79 -0.27
CA THR A 39 0.46 -5.34 1.10
C THR A 39 0.59 -3.83 1.08
N VAL A 40 -0.32 -3.15 1.75
CA VAL A 40 -0.31 -1.69 1.89
C VAL A 40 0.11 -1.31 3.30
N ALA A 41 1.08 -0.41 3.44
CA ALA A 41 1.53 0.10 4.72
C ALA A 41 1.79 1.60 4.62
N TYR A 42 1.44 2.34 5.67
CA TYR A 42 1.77 3.77 5.79
C TYR A 42 2.78 3.97 6.90
N ILE A 43 3.98 4.36 6.57
CA ILE A 43 5.10 4.46 7.51
C ILE A 43 5.89 5.74 7.24
N GLY A 44 6.08 6.56 8.26
CA GLY A 44 6.92 7.76 8.17
C GLY A 44 6.46 8.78 7.13
N GLY A 45 5.15 8.90 6.91
CA GLY A 45 4.60 9.82 5.91
C GLY A 45 4.61 9.30 4.48
N GLU A 46 4.95 8.03 4.28
CA GLU A 46 5.00 7.38 2.97
C GLU A 46 4.08 6.17 2.92
N LEU A 47 3.22 6.11 1.93
CA LEU A 47 2.39 4.95 1.63
C LEU A 47 3.16 4.01 0.73
N LYS A 48 3.28 2.74 1.13
CA LYS A 48 3.94 1.68 0.37
C LYS A 48 2.93 0.62 0.00
N SER A 49 2.98 0.17 -1.25
CA SER A 49 2.15 -0.93 -1.73
C SER A 49 2.94 -1.79 -2.70
N ILE A 50 2.76 -3.11 -2.62
CA ILE A 50 3.31 -4.06 -3.58
C ILE A 50 2.16 -4.55 -4.44
N GLU A 51 2.25 -4.32 -5.73
CA GLU A 51 1.20 -4.66 -6.69
C GLU A 51 1.70 -5.69 -7.70
N GLU A 52 0.80 -6.57 -8.12
CA GLU A 52 1.09 -7.58 -9.16
C GLU A 52 0.97 -6.97 -10.56
N VAL A 53 1.89 -6.10 -10.86
CA VAL A 53 1.94 -5.36 -12.13
C VAL A 53 3.39 -5.11 -12.52
N SER A 54 3.70 -5.15 -13.81
CA SER A 54 5.04 -4.81 -14.29
C SER A 54 5.35 -3.31 -14.10
N LEU A 55 6.64 -2.99 -13.93
CA LEU A 55 7.09 -1.60 -13.79
C LEU A 55 6.57 -0.70 -14.93
N ASN A 56 6.57 -1.18 -16.16
CA ASN A 56 6.11 -0.40 -17.31
C ASN A 56 4.61 -0.09 -17.24
N ARG A 57 3.78 -1.04 -16.83
CA ARG A 57 2.34 -0.81 -16.65
C ARG A 57 2.08 0.12 -15.47
N ALA A 58 2.74 -0.12 -14.33
CA ALA A 58 2.64 0.75 -13.17
C ALA A 58 3.04 2.19 -13.50
N TRP A 59 4.10 2.37 -14.28
CA TRP A 59 4.55 3.69 -14.73
C TRP A 59 3.50 4.43 -15.55
N LYS A 60 2.97 3.78 -16.59
CA LYS A 60 1.91 4.35 -17.43
C LYS A 60 0.65 4.67 -16.63
N ALA A 61 0.28 3.78 -15.70
CA ALA A 61 -0.86 3.99 -14.81
C ALA A 61 -0.63 5.21 -13.89
N THR A 62 0.58 5.36 -13.35
CA THR A 62 0.94 6.52 -12.52
C THR A 62 0.83 7.82 -13.29
N GLU A 63 1.39 7.89 -14.51
CA GLU A 63 1.27 9.09 -15.34
C GLU A 63 -0.18 9.46 -15.68
N ARG A 64 -1.02 8.47 -15.96
CA ARG A 64 -2.45 8.68 -16.22
C ARG A 64 -3.18 9.14 -14.96
N ALA A 65 -2.91 8.51 -13.82
CA ALA A 65 -3.52 8.89 -12.54
C ALA A 65 -3.20 10.34 -12.16
N MET A 66 -1.97 10.80 -12.38
CA MET A 66 -1.60 12.20 -12.12
C MET A 66 -2.41 13.16 -12.98
N ARG A 67 -2.60 12.85 -14.26
CA ARG A 67 -3.45 13.67 -15.15
C ARG A 67 -4.91 13.65 -14.74
N ASP A 68 -5.43 12.48 -14.38
CA ASP A 68 -6.84 12.34 -13.95
C ASP A 68 -7.16 13.10 -12.65
N LEU A 69 -6.14 13.31 -11.83
CA LEU A 69 -6.25 14.07 -10.57
C LEU A 69 -5.87 15.56 -10.74
N ASP A 70 -5.65 16.01 -11.97
CA ASP A 70 -5.23 17.37 -12.31
C ASP A 70 -3.94 17.80 -11.62
N PHE A 71 -3.06 16.85 -11.32
CA PHE A 71 -1.74 17.14 -10.79
C PHE A 71 -0.75 17.46 -11.92
N ARG A 72 -0.06 18.57 -11.77
CA ARG A 72 0.97 18.97 -12.74
C ARG A 72 2.26 18.19 -12.49
N ILE A 73 2.64 17.35 -13.43
CA ILE A 73 3.90 16.63 -13.39
C ILE A 73 5.06 17.62 -13.56
N THR A 74 5.97 17.63 -12.61
CA THR A 74 7.13 18.57 -12.58
C THR A 74 8.43 17.88 -12.93
N ASP A 75 8.55 16.57 -12.67
CA ASP A 75 9.76 15.79 -12.96
C ASP A 75 9.42 14.33 -13.19
N LYS A 76 10.16 13.67 -14.07
CA LYS A 76 10.03 12.24 -14.36
C LYS A 76 11.37 11.61 -14.63
N THR A 77 11.66 10.52 -13.95
CA THR A 77 12.83 9.69 -14.18
C THR A 77 12.42 8.24 -14.23
N LYS A 78 12.92 7.47 -15.18
CA LYS A 78 12.64 6.04 -15.30
C LYS A 78 13.81 5.31 -15.91
N ASP A 79 14.19 4.20 -15.28
CA ASP A 79 15.12 3.23 -15.82
C ASP A 79 14.52 1.80 -15.82
N ALA A 80 15.36 0.78 -15.94
CA ALA A 80 14.91 -0.60 -16.03
C ALA A 80 14.39 -1.19 -14.71
N LEU A 81 14.79 -0.64 -13.56
CA LEU A 81 14.49 -1.16 -12.23
C LEU A 81 13.66 -0.21 -11.39
N ASP A 82 13.85 1.07 -11.59
CA ASP A 82 13.24 2.12 -10.78
C ASP A 82 12.60 3.19 -11.65
N ALA A 83 11.59 3.85 -11.12
CA ALA A 83 11.01 5.03 -11.74
C ALA A 83 10.54 5.99 -10.65
N GLN A 84 10.62 7.28 -10.92
CA GLN A 84 10.16 8.31 -10.01
C GLN A 84 9.41 9.38 -10.79
N LEU A 85 8.29 9.80 -10.23
CA LEU A 85 7.49 10.91 -10.75
C LEU A 85 7.26 11.91 -9.62
N LYS A 86 7.49 13.17 -9.93
CA LYS A 86 7.14 14.28 -9.04
C LYS A 86 6.05 15.12 -9.68
N ALA A 87 5.08 15.51 -8.88
CA ALA A 87 3.97 16.35 -9.31
C ALA A 87 3.64 17.40 -8.24
N SER A 88 2.85 18.37 -8.62
CA SER A 88 2.34 19.42 -7.73
C SER A 88 0.84 19.51 -7.86
N GLY A 89 0.15 19.53 -6.73
CA GLY A 89 -1.28 19.85 -6.66
C GLY A 89 -1.55 21.35 -6.85
N ALA A 90 -2.82 21.70 -7.04
CA ALA A 90 -3.25 23.09 -7.18
C ALA A 90 -2.98 23.94 -5.92
N ASP A 91 -2.95 23.28 -4.76
CA ASP A 91 -2.62 23.89 -3.46
C ASP A 91 -1.11 24.00 -3.19
N GLY A 92 -0.27 23.65 -4.17
CA GLY A 92 1.18 23.66 -4.04
C GLY A 92 1.78 22.46 -3.30
N LYS A 93 0.96 21.50 -2.85
CA LYS A 93 1.48 20.27 -2.25
C LYS A 93 2.32 19.49 -3.23
N LYS A 94 3.50 19.09 -2.78
CA LYS A 94 4.42 18.25 -3.55
C LYS A 94 4.00 16.79 -3.42
N ILE A 95 3.91 16.12 -4.55
CA ILE A 95 3.57 14.70 -4.65
C ILE A 95 4.77 13.97 -5.26
N GLN A 96 5.16 12.88 -4.64
CA GLN A 96 6.22 12.02 -5.13
C GLN A 96 5.72 10.60 -5.20
N VAL A 97 5.83 9.98 -6.36
CA VAL A 97 5.53 8.57 -6.57
C VAL A 97 6.81 7.89 -7.03
N ALA A 98 7.28 6.92 -6.26
CA ALA A 98 8.42 6.09 -6.61
C ALA A 98 7.96 4.66 -6.88
N LEU A 99 8.47 4.08 -7.93
CA LEU A 99 8.20 2.72 -8.36
C LEU A 99 9.49 1.93 -8.35
N LYS A 100 9.48 0.74 -7.77
CA LYS A 100 10.61 -0.16 -7.75
C LYS A 100 10.20 -1.53 -8.24
N ARG A 101 10.90 -2.03 -9.24
CA ARG A 101 10.70 -3.39 -9.74
C ARG A 101 11.16 -4.41 -8.71
N ILE A 102 10.25 -5.29 -8.26
CA ILE A 102 10.57 -6.43 -7.41
C ILE A 102 10.82 -7.67 -8.27
N SER A 103 9.98 -7.88 -9.28
CA SER A 103 10.10 -8.94 -10.27
C SER A 103 9.53 -8.51 -11.62
N LYS A 104 9.52 -9.39 -12.60
CA LYS A 104 8.92 -9.09 -13.93
C LYS A 104 7.45 -8.70 -13.85
N SER A 105 6.72 -9.22 -12.85
CA SER A 105 5.28 -9.05 -12.66
C SER A 105 4.90 -8.35 -11.37
N ARG A 106 5.86 -7.85 -10.59
CA ARG A 106 5.59 -7.19 -9.29
C ARG A 106 6.37 -5.90 -9.16
N THR A 107 5.69 -4.88 -8.70
CA THR A 107 6.26 -3.54 -8.50
C THR A 107 5.85 -3.00 -7.12
N GLU A 108 6.81 -2.47 -6.38
CA GLU A 108 6.54 -1.66 -5.19
C GLU A 108 6.22 -0.24 -5.62
N ILE A 109 5.12 0.29 -5.14
CA ILE A 109 4.68 1.67 -5.36
C ILE A 109 4.76 2.40 -4.03
N ARG A 110 5.46 3.53 -4.00
CA ARG A 110 5.56 4.40 -2.84
C ARG A 110 5.00 5.77 -3.18
N VAL A 111 4.09 6.26 -2.36
CA VAL A 111 3.45 7.57 -2.53
C VAL A 111 3.71 8.42 -1.30
N ARG A 112 4.25 9.62 -1.51
CA ARG A 112 4.46 10.62 -0.49
C ARG A 112 3.83 11.94 -0.92
N VAL A 113 3.07 12.53 -0.03
CA VAL A 113 2.40 13.81 -0.25
C VAL A 113 2.85 14.82 0.81
N GLY A 114 3.46 15.91 0.37
CA GLY A 114 3.95 16.96 1.25
C GLY A 114 5.18 16.53 2.07
N THR A 115 5.62 17.41 2.95
CA THR A 115 6.82 17.19 3.78
C THR A 115 6.57 16.16 4.87
N PHE A 116 5.41 16.18 5.50
CA PHE A 116 5.05 15.31 6.63
C PHE A 116 4.25 14.08 6.22
N GLY A 117 3.81 14.01 4.97
CA GLY A 117 2.91 13.01 4.46
C GLY A 117 1.44 13.37 4.68
N ASP A 118 0.60 12.87 3.77
CA ASP A 118 -0.86 12.96 3.83
C ASP A 118 -1.41 11.58 3.45
N GLU A 119 -1.81 10.82 4.45
CA GLU A 119 -2.23 9.43 4.26
C GLU A 119 -3.47 9.35 3.38
N SER A 120 -4.46 10.19 3.63
CA SER A 120 -5.72 10.19 2.89
C SER A 120 -5.51 10.45 1.40
N LEU A 121 -4.74 11.47 1.06
CA LEU A 121 -4.44 11.79 -0.32
C LEU A 121 -3.51 10.74 -0.96
N SER A 122 -2.57 10.18 -0.21
CA SER A 122 -1.72 9.09 -0.70
C SER A 122 -2.54 7.85 -1.07
N LEU A 123 -3.54 7.50 -0.26
CA LEU A 123 -4.47 6.40 -0.55
C LEU A 123 -5.32 6.68 -1.80
N GLN A 124 -5.82 7.89 -1.96
CA GLN A 124 -6.57 8.29 -3.16
C GLN A 124 -5.71 8.19 -4.43
N ILE A 125 -4.46 8.63 -4.35
CA ILE A 125 -3.51 8.53 -5.47
C ILE A 125 -3.24 7.06 -5.82
N LEU A 126 -2.95 6.23 -4.81
CA LEU A 126 -2.71 4.80 -5.03
C LEU A 126 -3.93 4.11 -5.66
N ASP A 127 -5.13 4.37 -5.14
CA ASP A 127 -6.38 3.82 -5.69
C ASP A 127 -6.56 4.23 -7.16
N LYS A 128 -6.28 5.48 -7.48
CA LYS A 128 -6.36 5.98 -8.86
C LYS A 128 -5.35 5.29 -9.78
N ILE A 129 -4.13 5.06 -9.30
CA ILE A 129 -3.10 4.32 -10.05
C ILE A 129 -3.58 2.88 -10.30
N LYS A 130 -4.09 2.20 -9.28
CA LYS A 130 -4.57 0.81 -9.38
C LYS A 130 -5.72 0.67 -10.39
N LYS A 131 -6.60 1.64 -10.48
CA LYS A 131 -7.69 1.66 -11.47
C LYS A 131 -7.21 1.82 -12.92
N ARG A 132 -5.93 2.09 -13.13
CA ARG A 132 -5.31 2.28 -14.44
C ARG A 132 -4.37 1.13 -14.88
N PHE A 133 -4.30 0.05 -14.09
CA PHE A 133 -3.53 -1.16 -14.44
C PHE A 133 -4.09 -1.89 -15.65
#